data_cdce7fedc12b9bddb8da636d051527e1
#
_entry.id   cdce7fedc12b9bddb8da636d051527e1
#
_cell.length_a   1.000
_cell.length_b   1.000
_cell.length_c   1.000
_cell.angle_alpha   90.00
_cell.angle_beta   90.00
_cell.angle_gamma   90.00
#
_symmetry.space_group_name_H-M   'P 1'
#
loop_
_entity.id
_entity.type
_entity.pdbx_description
1 polymer ?
#
loop_
_entity_poly.entity_id
_entity_poly.type
_entity_poly.pdbx_seq_one_letter_code
_entity_poly.pdbx_strand_id
1 'polypeptide(L)'
;AFVMPLPEGKLTVYRRNQHIDTIQFQDNYYLDREGFSIKNDSTEICVYHNTQISSMQLDTKNRTICFNVDYWRDHPLIHYPLLPDSTDYYEDISYRNVKKGETLTSVITIHHDVIDDLPRIMPVWDGYQSAFIFTEHADWTDLRTHRAVLFGNENITKPEDAVGGFCYFNIPVTKSVFYWNPDNVTNEKTSKGLFKGPVASIKTDKEFYKLLKTIKKQGFEICLHSPEVYTTIPSEFPKAMRFMRRQFDTKSWIDHGYNNG
;
A
#
# COMPACT_ATOMS: atom_id res chain seq x y z
N ALA A 1 5.53 -6.67 -26.26
CA ALA A 1 4.86 -5.37 -26.38
C ALA A 1 3.83 -5.42 -27.52
N PHE A 2 2.75 -4.73 -27.35
CA PHE A 2 1.75 -4.47 -28.38
C PHE A 2 1.83 -3.00 -28.78
N VAL A 3 1.71 -2.69 -30.09
CA VAL A 3 1.85 -1.32 -30.60
C VAL A 3 0.60 -0.97 -31.41
N MET A 4 0.02 0.18 -31.13
CA MET A 4 -1.16 0.72 -31.81
C MET A 4 -0.86 2.10 -32.39
N PRO A 5 -1.29 2.40 -33.64
CA PRO A 5 -1.14 3.73 -34.21
C PRO A 5 -2.06 4.75 -33.51
N LEU A 6 -1.62 6.00 -33.48
CA LEU A 6 -2.40 7.12 -32.98
C LEU A 6 -3.22 7.78 -34.09
N PRO A 7 -4.35 8.39 -33.73
CA PRO A 7 -5.10 9.25 -34.66
C PRO A 7 -4.25 10.42 -35.16
N GLU A 8 -4.59 10.95 -36.33
CA GLU A 8 -3.97 12.14 -36.89
C GLU A 8 -4.35 13.43 -36.13
N GLY A 9 -3.58 14.47 -36.28
CA GLY A 9 -3.85 15.81 -35.76
C GLY A 9 -3.33 16.06 -34.36
N LYS A 10 -3.85 17.11 -33.73
CA LYS A 10 -3.57 17.48 -32.34
C LYS A 10 -4.30 16.54 -31.41
N LEU A 11 -3.60 16.00 -30.40
CA LEU A 11 -4.14 15.03 -29.50
C LEU A 11 -4.15 15.58 -28.06
N THR A 12 -5.24 15.31 -27.36
CA THR A 12 -5.40 15.57 -25.93
C THR A 12 -5.54 14.24 -25.21
N VAL A 13 -4.78 14.04 -24.14
CA VAL A 13 -4.86 12.85 -23.27
C VAL A 13 -5.64 13.19 -22.02
N TYR A 14 -6.65 12.39 -21.74
CA TYR A 14 -7.40 12.42 -20.50
C TYR A 14 -6.93 11.28 -19.61
N ARG A 15 -6.28 11.64 -18.51
CA ARG A 15 -5.77 10.70 -17.54
C ARG A 15 -6.82 10.34 -16.51
N ARG A 16 -6.64 9.22 -15.83
CA ARG A 16 -7.57 8.77 -14.79
C ARG A 16 -7.69 9.69 -13.59
N ASN A 17 -6.63 10.42 -13.28
CA ASN A 17 -6.64 11.44 -12.22
C ASN A 17 -7.26 12.78 -12.68
N GLN A 18 -8.04 12.77 -13.76
CA GLN A 18 -8.67 13.93 -14.39
C GLN A 18 -7.68 14.95 -14.96
N HIS A 19 -6.41 14.66 -14.98
CA HIS A 19 -5.42 15.51 -15.59
C HIS A 19 -5.56 15.46 -17.11
N ILE A 20 -5.52 16.63 -17.75
CA ILE A 20 -5.66 16.78 -19.21
C ILE A 20 -4.35 17.32 -19.76
N ASP A 21 -3.71 16.54 -20.61
CA ASP A 21 -2.48 16.92 -21.29
C ASP A 21 -2.71 17.10 -22.79
N THR A 22 -2.16 18.16 -23.35
CA THR A 22 -2.01 18.27 -24.80
C THR A 22 -0.69 17.64 -25.20
N ILE A 23 -0.72 16.62 -26.09
CA ILE A 23 0.47 15.92 -26.53
C ILE A 23 1.30 16.82 -27.42
N GLN A 24 2.55 17.01 -27.03
CA GLN A 24 3.58 17.60 -27.84
C GLN A 24 4.45 16.49 -28.43
N PHE A 25 4.46 16.35 -29.77
CA PHE A 25 5.16 15.27 -30.46
C PHE A 25 6.69 15.42 -30.48
N GLN A 26 7.25 15.94 -29.39
CA GLN A 26 8.70 16.05 -29.22
C GLN A 26 9.21 15.15 -28.08
N ASP A 27 8.32 14.74 -27.20
CA ASP A 27 8.66 13.97 -26.01
C ASP A 27 7.86 12.67 -25.93
N ASN A 28 8.43 11.64 -25.33
CA ASN A 28 7.72 10.43 -24.99
C ASN A 28 6.97 10.61 -23.67
N TYR A 29 5.74 10.11 -23.63
CA TYR A 29 4.88 10.18 -22.44
C TYR A 29 4.58 8.79 -21.91
N TYR A 30 4.64 8.65 -20.58
CA TYR A 30 4.06 7.50 -19.90
C TYR A 30 2.58 7.76 -19.64
N LEU A 31 1.75 6.79 -20.01
CA LEU A 31 0.31 6.82 -19.81
C LEU A 31 -0.08 6.01 -18.57
N ASP A 32 -1.28 6.30 -18.05
CA ASP A 32 -1.77 5.61 -16.87
C ASP A 32 -2.02 4.12 -17.15
N ARG A 33 -1.45 3.26 -16.36
CA ARG A 33 -1.53 1.79 -16.49
C ARG A 33 -2.97 1.29 -16.48
N GLU A 34 -3.82 1.98 -15.77
CA GLU A 34 -5.20 1.58 -15.53
C GLU A 34 -6.16 1.99 -16.66
N GLY A 35 -5.69 2.78 -17.58
CA GLY A 35 -6.46 3.27 -18.71
C GLY A 35 -6.39 4.78 -18.89
N PHE A 36 -6.77 5.23 -20.07
CA PHE A 36 -6.75 6.63 -20.47
C PHE A 36 -7.70 6.84 -21.66
N SER A 37 -7.98 8.08 -22.00
CA SER A 37 -8.57 8.41 -23.30
C SER A 37 -7.71 9.40 -24.05
N ILE A 38 -7.68 9.27 -25.40
CA ILE A 38 -6.99 10.18 -26.31
C ILE A 38 -8.00 10.71 -27.31
N LYS A 39 -8.05 12.03 -27.44
CA LYS A 39 -9.00 12.71 -28.29
C LYS A 39 -8.32 13.64 -29.28
N ASN A 40 -8.82 13.68 -30.52
CA ASN A 40 -8.63 14.76 -31.50
C ASN A 40 -9.98 15.40 -31.80
N ASP A 41 -10.03 16.23 -32.84
CA ASP A 41 -11.25 16.96 -33.22
C ASP A 41 -12.39 16.06 -33.76
N SER A 42 -12.08 14.82 -34.15
CA SER A 42 -13.03 13.91 -34.81
C SER A 42 -13.14 12.53 -34.18
N THR A 43 -12.20 12.15 -33.33
CA THR A 43 -12.10 10.79 -32.81
C THR A 43 -11.67 10.81 -31.36
N GLU A 44 -12.32 9.99 -30.56
CA GLU A 44 -11.87 9.68 -29.20
C GLU A 44 -11.59 8.17 -29.08
N ILE A 45 -10.44 7.82 -28.51
CA ILE A 45 -10.04 6.46 -28.23
C ILE A 45 -9.92 6.29 -26.73
N CYS A 46 -10.74 5.40 -26.16
CA CYS A 46 -10.65 5.02 -24.77
C CYS A 46 -9.98 3.65 -24.65
N VAL A 47 -9.00 3.55 -23.78
CA VAL A 47 -8.24 2.32 -23.54
C VAL A 47 -8.48 1.84 -22.12
N TYR A 48 -8.96 0.60 -22.02
CA TYR A 48 -9.16 -0.12 -20.77
C TYR A 48 -8.51 -1.49 -20.85
N HIS A 49 -8.16 -2.05 -19.74
CA HIS A 49 -7.62 -3.42 -19.70
C HIS A 49 -7.95 -4.12 -18.39
N ASN A 50 -8.06 -5.42 -18.46
CA ASN A 50 -8.21 -6.33 -17.31
C ASN A 50 -6.96 -7.20 -17.13
N THR A 51 -5.88 -6.82 -17.75
CA THR A 51 -4.63 -7.55 -17.75
C THR A 51 -3.52 -6.73 -17.13
N GLN A 52 -2.39 -7.37 -17.01
CA GLN A 52 -1.23 -6.85 -16.38
C GLN A 52 -0.39 -6.07 -17.37
N ILE A 53 -0.53 -4.80 -17.33
CA ILE A 53 0.29 -3.88 -18.13
C ILE A 53 1.36 -3.28 -17.22
N SER A 54 2.61 -3.56 -17.50
CA SER A 54 3.74 -3.02 -16.75
C SER A 54 3.96 -1.54 -17.05
N SER A 55 3.73 -1.14 -18.29
CA SER A 55 3.76 0.26 -18.70
C SER A 55 2.99 0.50 -19.99
N MET A 56 2.49 1.72 -20.16
CA MET A 56 1.98 2.23 -21.42
C MET A 56 2.76 3.50 -21.76
N GLN A 57 3.28 3.56 -22.96
CA GLN A 57 4.10 4.68 -23.43
C GLN A 57 3.63 5.18 -24.77
N LEU A 58 3.54 6.49 -24.90
CA LEU A 58 3.33 7.16 -26.16
C LEU A 58 4.67 7.38 -26.84
N ASP A 59 4.89 6.73 -27.98
CA ASP A 59 6.00 7.04 -28.87
C ASP A 59 5.57 8.15 -29.82
N THR A 60 5.97 9.37 -29.49
CA THR A 60 5.57 10.56 -30.23
C THR A 60 6.21 10.64 -31.62
N LYS A 61 7.42 10.09 -31.77
CA LYS A 61 8.13 10.09 -33.05
C LYS A 61 7.42 9.23 -34.07
N ASN A 62 6.99 8.06 -33.70
CA ASN A 62 6.32 7.09 -34.55
C ASN A 62 4.78 7.21 -34.50
N ARG A 63 4.26 8.10 -33.66
CA ARG A 63 2.82 8.30 -33.44
C ARG A 63 2.12 6.98 -33.06
N THR A 64 2.67 6.30 -32.09
CA THR A 64 2.13 5.01 -31.61
C THR A 64 2.01 4.96 -30.10
N ILE A 65 1.12 4.10 -29.62
CA ILE A 65 1.06 3.70 -28.21
C ILE A 65 1.69 2.33 -28.09
N CYS A 66 2.64 2.19 -27.18
CA CYS A 66 3.27 0.94 -26.85
C CYS A 66 2.73 0.42 -25.50
N PHE A 67 2.16 -0.77 -25.50
CA PHE A 67 1.70 -1.47 -24.32
C PHE A 67 2.70 -2.56 -23.96
N ASN A 68 3.31 -2.47 -22.80
CA ASN A 68 4.22 -3.47 -22.30
C ASN A 68 3.50 -4.37 -21.29
N VAL A 69 3.43 -5.65 -21.58
CA VAL A 69 2.89 -6.67 -20.69
C VAL A 69 4.07 -7.46 -20.15
N ASP A 70 4.18 -7.49 -18.82
CA ASP A 70 5.25 -8.20 -18.15
C ASP A 70 4.66 -9.05 -17.03
N TYR A 71 4.55 -10.35 -17.27
CA TYR A 71 4.03 -11.32 -16.32
C TYR A 71 5.00 -11.64 -15.17
N TRP A 72 6.20 -11.10 -15.23
CA TRP A 72 7.19 -11.32 -14.19
C TRP A 72 7.22 -10.26 -13.12
N ARG A 73 7.11 -9.03 -13.57
CA ARG A 73 7.37 -7.87 -12.74
C ARG A 73 6.21 -7.54 -11.81
N ASP A 74 4.99 -7.74 -12.27
CA ASP A 74 3.80 -7.16 -11.62
C ASP A 74 2.81 -8.23 -11.16
N HIS A 75 3.23 -9.47 -11.09
CA HIS A 75 2.20 -10.47 -11.03
C HIS A 75 2.25 -11.66 -10.27
N PRO A 76 1.02 -12.19 -10.03
CA PRO A 76 0.70 -13.39 -9.28
C PRO A 76 1.37 -14.68 -9.79
N LEU A 77 2.18 -14.63 -10.80
CA LEU A 77 3.02 -15.73 -11.24
C LEU A 77 4.29 -15.92 -10.40
N ILE A 78 4.62 -14.93 -9.58
CA ILE A 78 5.73 -14.99 -8.65
C ILE A 78 5.19 -15.32 -7.26
N HIS A 79 5.75 -16.33 -6.64
CA HIS A 79 5.45 -16.69 -5.27
C HIS A 79 6.57 -16.23 -4.36
N TYR A 80 6.19 -15.93 -3.12
CA TYR A 80 7.12 -15.67 -2.02
C TYR A 80 6.94 -16.78 -0.97
N PRO A 81 7.45 -17.99 -1.22
CA PRO A 81 7.31 -19.08 -0.25
C PRO A 81 8.15 -18.79 0.98
N LEU A 82 7.59 -19.07 2.15
CA LEU A 82 8.38 -19.17 3.35
C LEU A 82 9.22 -20.43 3.25
N LEU A 83 10.54 -20.31 3.39
CA LEU A 83 11.41 -21.45 3.42
C LEU A 83 11.28 -22.18 4.78
N PRO A 84 11.18 -23.52 4.80
CA PRO A 84 11.01 -24.28 6.03
C PRO A 84 12.07 -24.01 7.10
N ASP A 85 13.29 -23.73 6.66
CA ASP A 85 14.44 -23.51 7.56
C ASP A 85 14.90 -22.06 7.60
N SER A 86 14.11 -21.13 7.09
CA SER A 86 14.45 -19.71 7.03
C SER A 86 13.37 -18.86 7.66
N THR A 87 13.79 -17.86 8.42
CA THR A 87 12.92 -16.78 8.91
C THR A 87 12.81 -15.63 7.93
N ASP A 88 13.54 -15.68 6.84
CA ASP A 88 13.59 -14.63 5.84
C ASP A 88 12.69 -14.96 4.66
N TYR A 89 12.05 -13.93 4.11
CA TYR A 89 11.38 -14.02 2.83
C TYR A 89 12.38 -13.83 1.72
N TYR A 90 12.23 -14.60 0.68
CA TYR A 90 12.96 -14.35 -0.55
C TYR A 90 12.03 -14.53 -1.75
N GLU A 91 12.35 -13.84 -2.81
CA GLU A 91 11.66 -13.99 -4.07
C GLU A 91 12.22 -15.20 -4.81
N ASP A 92 11.42 -16.23 -4.95
CA ASP A 92 11.79 -17.42 -5.73
C ASP A 92 11.24 -17.31 -7.15
N ILE A 93 12.05 -16.77 -8.03
CA ILE A 93 11.72 -16.66 -9.45
C ILE A 93 11.69 -17.99 -10.20
N SER A 94 12.15 -19.08 -9.61
CA SER A 94 12.01 -20.42 -10.19
C SER A 94 10.60 -20.97 -10.03
N TYR A 95 9.84 -20.45 -9.06
CA TYR A 95 8.46 -20.84 -8.80
C TYR A 95 7.52 -20.12 -9.75
N ARG A 96 7.34 -20.70 -10.92
CA ARG A 96 6.46 -20.13 -11.95
C ARG A 96 5.19 -20.96 -12.03
N ASN A 97 4.06 -20.27 -11.98
CA ASN A 97 2.78 -20.90 -12.26
C ASN A 97 2.58 -21.24 -13.74
N VAL A 98 3.44 -20.72 -14.62
CA VAL A 98 3.36 -20.94 -16.06
C VAL A 98 4.24 -22.11 -16.48
N LYS A 99 3.63 -23.12 -17.09
CA LYS A 99 4.32 -24.29 -17.62
C LYS A 99 4.71 -24.05 -19.08
N LYS A 100 5.76 -24.74 -19.54
CA LYS A 100 6.16 -24.71 -20.95
C LYS A 100 4.98 -25.15 -21.86
N GLY A 101 4.61 -24.30 -22.82
CA GLY A 101 3.50 -24.54 -23.73
C GLY A 101 2.15 -24.02 -23.26
N GLU A 102 2.08 -23.44 -22.09
CA GLU A 102 0.89 -22.77 -21.61
C GLU A 102 0.67 -21.41 -22.31
N THR A 103 -0.57 -21.09 -22.62
CA THR A 103 -0.94 -19.83 -23.26
C THR A 103 -1.46 -18.86 -22.20
N LEU A 104 -0.87 -17.68 -22.15
CA LEU A 104 -1.34 -16.57 -21.36
C LEU A 104 -2.18 -15.64 -22.22
N THR A 105 -3.36 -15.28 -21.74
CA THR A 105 -4.29 -14.40 -22.46
C THR A 105 -4.41 -13.08 -21.73
N SER A 106 -4.12 -12.00 -22.44
CA SER A 106 -4.33 -10.63 -21.98
C SER A 106 -5.38 -9.97 -22.85
N VAL A 107 -6.24 -9.16 -22.22
CA VAL A 107 -7.28 -8.42 -22.94
C VAL A 107 -7.08 -6.92 -22.75
N ILE A 108 -6.91 -6.22 -23.88
CA ILE A 108 -6.91 -4.77 -23.95
C ILE A 108 -8.14 -4.37 -24.77
N THR A 109 -9.00 -3.57 -24.18
CA THR A 109 -10.23 -3.10 -24.85
C THR A 109 -10.03 -1.67 -25.29
N ILE A 110 -10.26 -1.42 -26.57
CA ILE A 110 -10.13 -0.12 -27.20
C ILE A 110 -11.49 0.26 -27.75
N HIS A 111 -12.01 1.39 -27.35
CA HIS A 111 -13.28 1.95 -27.82
C HIS A 111 -13.02 3.24 -28.59
N HIS A 112 -13.82 3.47 -29.63
CA HIS A 112 -13.77 4.70 -30.41
C HIS A 112 -14.66 5.81 -29.86
N ASP A 113 -15.47 5.50 -28.84
CA ASP A 113 -16.34 6.44 -28.15
C ASP A 113 -16.10 6.45 -26.67
N VAL A 114 -16.49 7.52 -25.98
CA VAL A 114 -16.43 7.60 -24.53
C VAL A 114 -17.41 6.61 -23.93
N ILE A 115 -16.92 5.77 -23.03
CA ILE A 115 -17.78 4.92 -22.21
C ILE A 115 -17.86 5.53 -20.82
N ASP A 116 -18.90 6.31 -20.58
CA ASP A 116 -19.08 7.03 -19.33
C ASP A 116 -19.39 6.11 -18.14
N ASP A 117 -19.92 4.93 -18.39
CA ASP A 117 -20.42 4.01 -17.36
C ASP A 117 -19.40 2.96 -16.87
N LEU A 118 -18.17 2.97 -17.40
CA LEU A 118 -17.15 2.03 -16.93
C LEU A 118 -16.58 2.47 -15.58
N PRO A 119 -16.68 1.63 -14.55
CA PRO A 119 -16.08 1.94 -13.27
C PRO A 119 -14.57 2.08 -13.39
N ARG A 120 -14.02 3.15 -12.85
CA ARG A 120 -12.60 3.44 -12.85
C ARG A 120 -12.08 3.39 -11.42
N ILE A 121 -10.95 2.71 -11.23
CA ILE A 121 -10.22 2.81 -9.98
C ILE A 121 -9.40 4.09 -10.05
N MET A 122 -9.72 5.04 -9.19
CA MET A 122 -8.95 6.28 -9.06
C MET A 122 -7.67 5.99 -8.26
N PRO A 123 -6.48 6.28 -8.76
CA PRO A 123 -5.23 6.10 -8.02
C PRO A 123 -5.12 7.05 -6.82
N VAL A 124 -5.84 8.17 -6.87
CA VAL A 124 -5.97 9.15 -5.79
C VAL A 124 -7.40 9.67 -5.75
N TRP A 125 -7.79 10.31 -4.66
CA TRP A 125 -9.11 10.96 -4.56
C TRP A 125 -9.28 12.03 -5.62
N ASP A 126 -10.51 12.21 -6.04
CA ASP A 126 -10.90 13.25 -7.00
C ASP A 126 -10.41 14.64 -6.55
N GLY A 127 -9.83 15.38 -7.50
CA GLY A 127 -9.25 16.71 -7.24
C GLY A 127 -7.82 16.70 -6.68
N TYR A 128 -7.23 15.53 -6.40
CA TYR A 128 -5.85 15.42 -5.91
C TYR A 128 -4.93 14.84 -6.99
N GLN A 129 -3.71 15.34 -7.05
CA GLN A 129 -2.67 14.83 -7.97
C GLN A 129 -1.89 13.65 -7.38
N SER A 130 -1.85 13.55 -6.06
CA SER A 130 -1.17 12.49 -5.33
C SER A 130 -1.81 12.24 -3.99
N ALA A 131 -1.57 11.05 -3.42
CA ALA A 131 -1.91 10.71 -2.05
C ALA A 131 -0.67 10.20 -1.33
N PHE A 132 -0.56 10.54 -0.06
CA PHE A 132 0.50 10.05 0.81
C PHE A 132 -0.11 9.46 2.07
N ILE A 133 0.29 8.24 2.42
CA ILE A 133 -0.21 7.52 3.59
C ILE A 133 0.97 7.16 4.46
N PHE A 134 0.91 7.59 5.73
CA PHE A 134 1.85 7.14 6.74
C PHE A 134 1.30 5.93 7.46
N THR A 135 2.09 4.86 7.50
CA THR A 135 1.85 3.70 8.35
C THR A 135 3.03 3.55 9.30
N GLU A 136 2.75 3.17 10.53
CA GLU A 136 3.79 2.95 11.53
C GLU A 136 3.55 1.57 12.16
N HIS A 137 4.55 0.70 12.09
CA HIS A 137 4.50 -0.66 12.57
C HIS A 137 4.87 -0.75 14.06
N ALA A 138 4.50 -1.87 14.68
CA ALA A 138 4.69 -2.11 16.10
C ALA A 138 5.95 -2.93 16.43
N ASP A 139 6.67 -3.40 15.40
CA ASP A 139 7.76 -4.36 15.54
C ASP A 139 8.84 -3.88 16.51
N TRP A 140 9.16 -4.72 17.47
CA TRP A 140 10.23 -4.49 18.44
C TRP A 140 10.12 -3.17 19.24
N THR A 141 8.92 -2.60 19.36
CA THR A 141 8.69 -1.29 19.95
C THR A 141 8.15 -1.41 21.38
N ASP A 142 8.85 -0.84 22.34
CA ASP A 142 8.34 -0.65 23.69
C ASP A 142 7.55 0.67 23.84
N LEU A 143 6.92 0.89 24.99
CA LEU A 143 6.11 2.08 25.24
C LEU A 143 6.90 3.39 25.08
N ARG A 144 8.17 3.41 25.49
CA ARG A 144 9.01 4.63 25.41
C ARG A 144 9.33 4.98 23.98
N THR A 145 9.63 3.97 23.17
CA THR A 145 9.85 4.14 21.74
C THR A 145 8.61 4.69 21.04
N HIS A 146 7.42 4.17 21.37
CA HIS A 146 6.17 4.72 20.83
C HIS A 146 5.97 6.18 21.24
N ARG A 147 6.26 6.55 22.47
CA ARG A 147 6.18 7.96 22.93
C ARG A 147 7.19 8.84 22.16
N ALA A 148 8.42 8.38 22.00
CA ALA A 148 9.44 9.12 21.24
C ALA A 148 9.02 9.38 19.80
N VAL A 149 8.46 8.39 19.11
CA VAL A 149 7.97 8.52 17.73
C VAL A 149 6.76 9.48 17.63
N LEU A 150 5.84 9.39 18.58
CA LEU A 150 4.62 10.18 18.56
C LEU A 150 4.82 11.62 19.05
N PHE A 151 5.64 11.82 20.09
CA PHE A 151 5.76 13.08 20.82
C PHE A 151 7.15 13.72 20.72
N GLY A 152 8.14 13.04 20.12
CA GLY A 152 9.51 13.50 20.02
C GLY A 152 10.37 13.24 21.27
N ASN A 153 9.81 12.67 22.34
CA ASN A 153 10.52 12.30 23.56
C ASN A 153 9.79 11.19 24.31
N GLU A 154 10.53 10.23 24.84
CA GLU A 154 9.99 9.03 25.54
C GLU A 154 9.29 9.32 26.86
N ASN A 155 9.56 10.46 27.48
CA ASN A 155 8.97 10.84 28.76
C ASN A 155 7.65 11.62 28.61
N ILE A 156 7.35 12.09 27.41
CA ILE A 156 6.10 12.81 27.13
C ILE A 156 4.95 11.81 27.05
N THR A 157 3.86 12.13 27.71
CA THR A 157 2.68 11.27 27.80
C THR A 157 1.42 11.87 27.19
N LYS A 158 1.47 13.15 26.79
CA LYS A 158 0.33 13.88 26.25
C LYS A 158 0.68 14.55 24.94
N PRO A 159 -0.24 14.57 23.95
CA PRO A 159 -0.01 15.21 22.66
C PRO A 159 0.28 16.71 22.75
N GLU A 160 -0.36 17.40 23.69
CA GLU A 160 -0.19 18.85 23.90
C GLU A 160 1.21 19.26 24.37
N ASP A 161 1.96 18.31 24.96
CA ASP A 161 3.32 18.51 25.43
C ASP A 161 4.37 18.07 24.39
N ALA A 162 3.93 17.60 23.21
CA ALA A 162 4.83 17.07 22.18
C ALA A 162 5.85 18.12 21.73
N VAL A 163 7.10 17.71 21.60
CA VAL A 163 8.22 18.56 21.13
C VAL A 163 8.73 18.12 19.76
N GLY A 164 8.16 17.09 19.20
CA GLY A 164 8.47 16.50 17.89
C GLY A 164 7.54 15.34 17.58
N GLY A 165 7.88 14.52 16.58
CA GLY A 165 7.10 13.36 16.18
C GLY A 165 5.76 13.70 15.53
N PHE A 166 4.96 12.66 15.28
CA PHE A 166 3.74 12.78 14.49
C PHE A 166 2.69 13.71 15.11
N CYS A 167 2.57 13.74 16.43
CA CYS A 167 1.61 14.62 17.11
C CYS A 167 1.99 16.10 17.02
N TYR A 168 3.28 16.42 17.18
CA TYR A 168 3.77 17.79 17.07
C TYR A 168 3.54 18.39 15.68
N PHE A 169 3.78 17.62 14.64
CA PHE A 169 3.59 18.06 13.26
C PHE A 169 2.16 17.86 12.74
N ASN A 170 1.25 17.39 13.60
CA ASN A 170 -0.14 17.11 13.24
C ASN A 170 -0.27 16.20 12.01
N ILE A 171 0.54 15.14 11.96
CA ILE A 171 0.55 14.14 10.89
C ILE A 171 -0.18 12.89 11.39
N PRO A 172 -1.45 12.65 11.01
CA PRO A 172 -2.14 11.43 11.40
C PRO A 172 -1.54 10.21 10.70
N VAL A 173 -1.43 9.13 11.42
CA VAL A 173 -0.78 7.90 10.99
C VAL A 173 -1.72 6.72 11.23
N THR A 174 -1.69 5.72 10.34
CA THR A 174 -2.24 4.40 10.64
C THR A 174 -1.22 3.66 11.49
N LYS A 175 -1.52 3.54 12.79
CA LYS A 175 -0.69 2.88 13.78
C LYS A 175 -1.10 1.43 13.94
N SER A 176 -0.25 0.48 13.54
CA SER A 176 -0.46 -0.93 13.81
C SER A 176 0.05 -1.32 15.20
N VAL A 177 -0.67 -2.22 15.86
CA VAL A 177 -0.38 -2.62 17.24
C VAL A 177 -0.62 -4.09 17.49
N PHE A 178 0.16 -4.68 18.39
CA PHE A 178 -0.10 -6.01 18.94
C PHE A 178 -1.21 -5.95 20.00
N TYR A 179 -2.09 -6.94 19.97
CA TYR A 179 -3.12 -7.05 20.98
C TYR A 179 -2.58 -7.65 22.27
N TRP A 180 -1.71 -8.65 22.18
CA TRP A 180 -1.17 -9.37 23.34
C TRP A 180 0.31 -9.75 23.14
N ASN A 181 1.05 -9.75 24.26
CA ASN A 181 2.42 -10.24 24.35
C ASN A 181 2.51 -11.30 25.46
N PRO A 182 2.04 -12.55 25.21
CA PRO A 182 1.99 -13.59 26.25
C PRO A 182 3.36 -14.04 26.73
N ASP A 183 4.35 -14.05 25.85
CA ASP A 183 5.70 -14.55 26.11
C ASP A 183 6.65 -13.47 26.64
N ASN A 184 6.10 -12.28 26.93
CA ASN A 184 6.86 -11.12 27.36
C ASN A 184 8.09 -10.85 26.49
N VAL A 185 7.92 -10.95 25.18
CA VAL A 185 8.96 -10.66 24.20
C VAL A 185 9.50 -9.26 24.41
N THR A 186 10.82 -9.10 24.36
CA THR A 186 11.50 -7.82 24.54
C THR A 186 12.19 -7.37 23.27
N ASN A 187 12.45 -6.06 23.16
CA ASN A 187 13.16 -5.47 22.03
C ASN A 187 14.69 -5.55 22.15
N GLU A 188 15.23 -6.30 23.09
CA GLU A 188 16.67 -6.36 23.35
C GLU A 188 17.50 -6.90 22.19
N LYS A 189 16.94 -7.82 21.41
CA LYS A 189 17.66 -8.47 20.31
C LYS A 189 17.90 -7.54 19.10
N THR A 190 17.06 -6.54 18.92
CA THR A 190 17.12 -5.67 17.74
C THR A 190 17.69 -4.31 18.05
N SER A 191 17.64 -3.88 19.31
CA SER A 191 18.07 -2.56 19.64
C SER A 191 19.58 -2.51 19.85
N LYS A 192 20.28 -2.04 18.85
CA LYS A 192 21.46 -1.23 19.14
C LYS A 192 21.05 0.04 19.91
N GLY A 193 19.79 0.08 20.40
CA GLY A 193 19.05 1.26 20.72
C GLY A 193 19.02 1.62 22.17
N LEU A 194 18.53 2.80 22.36
CA LEU A 194 18.47 3.54 23.61
C LEU A 194 17.41 2.97 24.56
N PHE A 195 16.41 2.24 24.05
CA PHE A 195 15.27 1.76 24.83
C PHE A 195 15.21 0.24 24.85
N LYS A 196 15.19 -0.31 26.05
CA LYS A 196 15.03 -1.74 26.27
C LYS A 196 13.79 -1.99 27.11
N GLY A 197 12.95 -2.88 26.64
CA GLY A 197 11.72 -3.21 27.35
C GLY A 197 10.86 -4.23 26.60
N PRO A 198 9.76 -4.66 27.21
CA PRO A 198 8.83 -5.56 26.56
C PRO A 198 8.19 -4.86 25.35
N VAL A 199 7.98 -5.61 24.29
CA VAL A 199 7.20 -5.15 23.14
C VAL A 199 5.81 -4.76 23.62
N ALA A 200 5.42 -3.53 23.32
CA ALA A 200 4.17 -2.97 23.79
C ALA A 200 2.96 -3.69 23.17
N SER A 201 1.99 -4.04 23.99
CA SER A 201 0.74 -4.64 23.53
C SER A 201 -0.44 -4.18 24.38
N ILE A 202 -1.62 -4.15 23.77
CA ILE A 202 -2.82 -3.57 24.39
C ILE A 202 -3.19 -4.29 25.71
N LYS A 203 -3.15 -5.61 25.70
CA LYS A 203 -3.61 -6.43 26.81
C LYS A 203 -2.61 -6.47 27.96
N THR A 204 -1.33 -6.33 27.66
CA THR A 204 -0.27 -6.45 28.65
C THR A 204 0.11 -5.10 29.25
N ASP A 205 0.02 -4.01 28.49
CA ASP A 205 0.46 -2.68 28.90
C ASP A 205 -0.71 -1.67 28.93
N LYS A 206 -1.17 -1.35 30.14
CA LYS A 206 -2.26 -0.40 30.35
C LYS A 206 -1.92 1.03 29.92
N GLU A 207 -0.67 1.44 30.07
CA GLU A 207 -0.24 2.78 29.66
C GLU A 207 -0.16 2.86 28.12
N PHE A 208 0.25 1.80 27.45
CA PHE A 208 0.17 1.72 26.00
C PHE A 208 -1.28 1.81 25.51
N TYR A 209 -2.20 1.07 26.12
CA TYR A 209 -3.61 1.18 25.79
C TYR A 209 -4.16 2.61 25.96
N LYS A 210 -3.79 3.30 27.06
CA LYS A 210 -4.17 4.72 27.26
C LYS A 210 -3.57 5.63 26.18
N LEU A 211 -2.30 5.43 25.83
CA LEU A 211 -1.64 6.15 24.74
C LEU A 211 -2.42 6.02 23.44
N LEU A 212 -2.80 4.80 23.05
CA LEU A 212 -3.58 4.54 21.84
C LEU A 212 -4.95 5.25 21.86
N LYS A 213 -5.64 5.24 23.01
CA LYS A 213 -6.91 5.98 23.18
C LYS A 213 -6.72 7.48 23.02
N THR A 214 -5.58 8.00 23.45
CA THR A 214 -5.24 9.42 23.34
C THR A 214 -4.98 9.81 21.90
N ILE A 215 -4.12 9.10 21.19
CA ILE A 215 -3.80 9.42 19.79
C ILE A 215 -4.98 9.15 18.84
N LYS A 216 -5.85 8.18 19.15
CA LYS A 216 -7.10 7.99 18.41
C LYS A 216 -7.96 9.25 18.39
N LYS A 217 -8.03 9.99 19.50
CA LYS A 217 -8.75 11.28 19.59
C LYS A 217 -8.10 12.39 18.76
N GLN A 218 -6.83 12.24 18.42
CA GLN A 218 -6.09 13.15 17.54
C GLN A 218 -6.23 12.80 16.05
N GLY A 219 -7.11 11.87 15.69
CA GLY A 219 -7.34 11.48 14.31
C GLY A 219 -6.48 10.33 13.81
N PHE A 220 -5.65 9.71 14.64
CA PHE A 220 -4.89 8.52 14.25
C PHE A 220 -5.81 7.32 14.03
N GLU A 221 -5.54 6.54 13.00
CA GLU A 221 -6.11 5.23 12.87
C GLU A 221 -5.31 4.23 13.70
N ILE A 222 -6.01 3.36 14.44
CA ILE A 222 -5.38 2.26 15.16
C ILE A 222 -5.83 0.95 14.52
N CYS A 223 -4.90 0.17 14.00
CA CYS A 223 -5.17 -1.11 13.38
C CYS A 223 -4.45 -2.25 14.10
N LEU A 224 -4.90 -3.47 13.88
CA LEU A 224 -4.25 -4.65 14.40
C LEU A 224 -3.03 -4.98 13.54
N HIS A 225 -1.86 -5.23 14.17
CA HIS A 225 -0.71 -5.80 13.49
C HIS A 225 -0.82 -7.32 13.48
N SER A 226 -0.84 -7.92 14.65
CA SER A 226 -1.26 -9.31 14.84
C SER A 226 -1.85 -9.47 16.25
N PRO A 227 -2.65 -10.53 16.50
CA PRO A 227 -3.19 -10.78 17.83
C PRO A 227 -2.11 -10.91 18.89
N GLU A 228 -1.02 -11.58 18.58
CA GLU A 228 0.10 -11.81 19.48
C GLU A 228 1.41 -11.37 18.81
N VAL A 229 2.38 -11.07 19.64
CA VAL A 229 3.74 -10.84 19.19
C VAL A 229 4.30 -12.17 18.70
N TYR A 230 4.73 -12.24 17.43
CA TYR A 230 5.23 -13.41 16.69
C TYR A 230 4.15 -14.40 16.23
N THR A 231 3.78 -15.39 17.02
CA THR A 231 2.95 -16.51 16.58
C THR A 231 1.55 -16.38 17.13
N THR A 232 0.56 -16.51 16.26
CA THR A 232 -0.85 -16.38 16.66
C THR A 232 -1.61 -17.67 16.46
N ILE A 233 -2.29 -18.13 17.49
CA ILE A 233 -3.28 -19.20 17.36
C ILE A 233 -4.48 -18.64 16.60
N PRO A 234 -4.97 -19.29 15.53
CA PRO A 234 -6.05 -18.77 14.68
C PRO A 234 -7.32 -18.33 15.46
N SER A 235 -7.63 -18.98 16.57
CA SER A 235 -8.78 -18.62 17.42
C SER A 235 -8.65 -17.27 18.14
N GLU A 236 -7.45 -16.73 18.29
CA GLU A 236 -7.21 -15.43 18.94
C GLU A 236 -7.49 -14.26 17.99
N PHE A 237 -7.32 -14.45 16.70
CA PHE A 237 -7.55 -13.39 15.73
C PHE A 237 -8.98 -12.80 15.80
N PRO A 238 -10.06 -13.58 15.79
CA PRO A 238 -11.41 -13.03 15.92
C PRO A 238 -11.65 -12.31 17.24
N LYS A 239 -10.98 -12.72 18.31
CA LYS A 239 -11.09 -12.06 19.64
C LYS A 239 -10.43 -10.68 19.60
N ALA A 240 -9.18 -10.63 19.12
CA ALA A 240 -8.45 -9.38 18.95
C ALA A 240 -9.20 -8.41 18.03
N MET A 241 -9.67 -8.85 16.87
CA MET A 241 -10.41 -8.01 15.92
C MET A 241 -11.72 -7.46 16.50
N ARG A 242 -12.49 -8.27 17.25
CA ARG A 242 -13.69 -7.79 17.95
C ARG A 242 -13.37 -6.71 18.96
N PHE A 243 -12.26 -6.87 19.70
CA PHE A 243 -11.79 -5.86 20.64
C PHE A 243 -11.40 -4.57 19.91
N MET A 244 -10.57 -4.68 18.88
CA MET A 244 -10.07 -3.54 18.10
C MET A 244 -11.21 -2.74 17.47
N ARG A 245 -12.17 -3.41 16.84
CA ARG A 245 -13.38 -2.76 16.29
C ARG A 245 -14.15 -2.00 17.36
N ARG A 246 -14.35 -2.61 18.51
CA ARG A 246 -15.13 -2.01 19.60
C ARG A 246 -14.43 -0.82 20.26
N GLN A 247 -13.10 -0.88 20.40
CA GLN A 247 -12.33 0.13 21.12
C GLN A 247 -11.79 1.25 20.23
N PHE A 248 -11.47 0.94 18.99
CA PHE A 248 -10.77 1.86 18.09
C PHE A 248 -11.48 2.08 16.75
N ASP A 249 -12.64 1.45 16.50
CA ASP A 249 -13.31 1.47 15.19
C ASP A 249 -12.37 1.02 14.07
N THR A 250 -11.55 0.02 14.35
CA THR A 250 -10.52 -0.50 13.44
C THR A 250 -11.16 -1.07 12.19
N LYS A 251 -10.72 -0.61 11.03
CA LYS A 251 -11.19 -1.05 9.70
C LYS A 251 -10.14 -1.79 8.90
N SER A 252 -8.89 -1.65 9.29
CA SER A 252 -7.73 -2.23 8.62
C SER A 252 -6.99 -3.21 9.53
N TRP A 253 -6.21 -4.05 8.90
CA TRP A 253 -5.32 -5.00 9.54
C TRP A 253 -4.05 -5.10 8.70
N ILE A 254 -2.91 -5.19 9.37
CA ILE A 254 -1.59 -5.36 8.76
C ILE A 254 -1.01 -6.64 9.32
N ASP A 255 -0.82 -7.63 8.46
CA ASP A 255 -0.23 -8.90 8.89
C ASP A 255 1.24 -8.73 9.30
N HIS A 256 1.63 -9.48 10.33
CA HIS A 256 3.04 -9.62 10.70
C HIS A 256 3.62 -10.80 9.91
N GLY A 257 4.61 -10.53 9.10
CA GLY A 257 5.11 -11.44 8.07
C GLY A 257 5.43 -12.88 8.45
N TYR A 258 5.51 -13.22 9.72
CA TYR A 258 5.86 -14.56 10.21
C TYR A 258 4.70 -15.33 10.83
N ASN A 259 3.49 -14.80 10.77
CA ASN A 259 2.33 -15.42 11.40
C ASN A 259 1.57 -16.40 10.48
N ASN A 260 2.21 -16.88 9.46
CA ASN A 260 1.65 -17.81 8.49
C ASN A 260 1.97 -19.28 8.80
N GLY A 261 2.23 -19.59 10.03
CA GLY A 261 2.53 -20.96 10.50
C GLY A 261 1.31 -21.83 10.73
#